data_df79087d1d46a2f9d22c5b04a1ff1ab9
#
_entry.id   df79087d1d46a2f9d22c5b04a1ff1ab9
#
_cell.length_a   1.000
_cell.length_b   1.000
_cell.length_c   1.000
_cell.angle_alpha   90.00
_cell.angle_beta   90.00
_cell.angle_gamma   90.00
#
_symmetry.space_group_name_H-M   'P 1'
#
loop_
_entity.id
_entity.type
_entity.pdbx_description
1 polymer ?
#
loop_
_entity_poly.entity_id
_entity_poly.type
_entity_poly.pdbx_seq_one_letter_code
_entity_poly.pdbx_strand_id
1 'polypeptide(L)'
;MPKAVLVVQSQASDESREEEYHKWYSQTHIPQLQEIPGVVSARRFTLTGGGFGPADPSVPAHLAIYEIEADDLDSVVNEIATRSGDGRIEMSDALELDPPPVTLLYVERD
;
A
#
# COMPACT_ATOMS: atom_id res chain seq x y z
N MET A 1 -16.26 -14.71 7.28
CA MET A 1 -15.95 -13.70 6.25
C MET A 1 -14.49 -13.85 5.84
N PRO A 2 -14.19 -13.98 4.56
CA PRO A 2 -12.81 -14.08 4.10
C PRO A 2 -11.96 -12.90 4.54
N LYS A 3 -10.72 -13.19 4.88
CA LYS A 3 -9.74 -12.19 5.31
C LYS A 3 -8.52 -12.24 4.40
N ALA A 4 -7.96 -11.07 4.12
CA ALA A 4 -6.79 -10.94 3.27
C ALA A 4 -5.96 -9.75 3.71
N VAL A 5 -4.73 -9.68 3.22
CA VAL A 5 -3.91 -8.48 3.34
C VAL A 5 -3.49 -8.05 1.95
N LEU A 6 -3.65 -6.76 1.68
CA LEU A 6 -3.08 -6.13 0.49
C LEU A 6 -1.74 -5.54 0.90
N VAL A 7 -0.69 -6.03 0.28
CA VAL A 7 0.69 -5.61 0.57
C VAL A 7 1.15 -4.69 -0.55
N VAL A 8 1.59 -3.50 -0.20
CA VAL A 8 2.07 -2.51 -1.18
C VAL A 8 3.48 -2.10 -0.81
N GLN A 9 4.44 -2.47 -1.67
CA GLN A 9 5.84 -2.07 -1.53
C GLN A 9 6.09 -0.87 -2.43
N SER A 10 6.57 0.22 -1.86
CA SER A 10 6.78 1.46 -2.60
C SER A 10 7.91 2.29 -2.03
N GLN A 11 8.23 3.39 -2.70
CA GLN A 11 9.29 4.30 -2.28
C GLN A 11 9.00 5.70 -2.79
N ALA A 12 9.68 6.68 -2.20
CA ALA A 12 9.59 8.06 -2.66
C ALA A 12 10.24 8.20 -4.04
N SER A 13 9.73 9.14 -4.83
CA SER A 13 10.26 9.41 -6.18
C SER A 13 11.69 9.95 -6.16
N ASP A 14 12.09 10.58 -5.05
CA ASP A 14 13.42 11.09 -4.85
C ASP A 14 13.69 11.21 -3.35
N GLU A 15 14.97 11.11 -2.96
CA GLU A 15 15.38 11.20 -1.57
C GLU A 15 14.96 12.52 -0.92
N SER A 16 14.99 13.61 -1.68
CA SER A 16 14.57 14.93 -1.20
C SER A 16 13.05 15.03 -0.97
N ARG A 17 12.27 14.06 -1.44
CA ARG A 17 10.82 14.04 -1.30
C ARG A 17 10.32 13.00 -0.31
N GLU A 18 11.21 12.38 0.43
CA GLU A 18 10.88 11.33 1.39
C GLU A 18 9.87 11.82 2.43
N GLU A 19 10.07 13.02 2.98
CA GLU A 19 9.17 13.58 3.98
C GLU A 19 7.77 13.84 3.40
N GLU A 20 7.71 14.39 2.20
CA GLU A 20 6.45 14.63 1.48
C GLU A 20 5.72 13.31 1.20
N TYR A 21 6.45 12.28 0.78
CA TYR A 21 5.93 10.94 0.53
C TYR A 21 5.27 10.36 1.80
N HIS A 22 5.96 10.43 2.93
CA HIS A 22 5.42 9.91 4.20
C HIS A 22 4.21 10.69 4.67
N LYS A 23 4.24 12.00 4.53
CA LYS A 23 3.11 12.85 4.93
C LYS A 23 1.86 12.54 4.10
N TRP A 24 2.03 12.48 2.78
CA TRP A 24 0.93 12.12 1.89
C TRP A 24 0.37 10.74 2.22
N TYR A 25 1.26 9.77 2.40
CA TYR A 25 0.86 8.39 2.64
C TYR A 25 0.04 8.26 3.91
N SER A 26 0.52 8.84 5.01
CA SER A 26 -0.13 8.71 6.32
C SER A 26 -1.33 9.61 6.50
N GLN A 27 -1.32 10.81 5.92
CA GLN A 27 -2.36 11.82 6.16
C GLN A 27 -3.45 11.85 5.08
N THR A 28 -3.16 11.37 3.88
CA THR A 28 -4.10 11.43 2.75
C THR A 28 -4.45 10.04 2.23
N HIS A 29 -3.44 9.29 1.83
CA HIS A 29 -3.63 8.02 1.11
C HIS A 29 -4.30 6.96 2.00
N ILE A 30 -3.73 6.68 3.16
CA ILE A 30 -4.27 5.66 4.06
C ILE A 30 -5.69 6.00 4.52
N PRO A 31 -5.99 7.22 4.99
CA PRO A 31 -7.38 7.54 5.36
C PRO A 31 -8.37 7.35 4.22
N GLN A 32 -7.97 7.65 2.99
CA GLN A 32 -8.85 7.47 1.82
C GLN A 32 -9.10 6.00 1.50
N LEU A 33 -8.10 5.13 1.68
CA LEU A 33 -8.32 3.70 1.53
C LEU A 33 -9.19 3.15 2.65
N GLN A 34 -9.05 3.65 3.86
CA GLN A 34 -9.85 3.19 5.01
C GLN A 34 -11.33 3.57 4.89
N GLU A 35 -11.68 4.49 4.01
CA GLU A 35 -13.09 4.80 3.71
C GLU A 35 -13.78 3.70 2.90
N ILE A 36 -13.02 2.81 2.27
CA ILE A 36 -13.57 1.74 1.45
C ILE A 36 -14.12 0.64 2.35
N PRO A 37 -15.40 0.24 2.19
CA PRO A 37 -15.94 -0.88 2.96
C PRO A 37 -15.12 -2.14 2.72
N GLY A 38 -14.73 -2.82 3.81
CA GLY A 38 -13.89 -4.00 3.75
C GLY A 38 -12.42 -3.73 4.10
N VAL A 39 -11.95 -2.50 4.03
CA VAL A 39 -10.61 -2.14 4.48
C VAL A 39 -10.72 -1.83 5.98
N VAL A 40 -10.21 -2.74 6.82
CA VAL A 40 -10.43 -2.66 8.26
C VAL A 40 -9.26 -2.09 9.04
N SER A 41 -8.07 -2.13 8.49
CA SER A 41 -6.89 -1.50 9.11
C SER A 41 -5.79 -1.26 8.08
N ALA A 42 -4.85 -0.41 8.44
CA ALA A 42 -3.68 -0.13 7.61
C ALA A 42 -2.49 0.18 8.51
N ARG A 43 -1.34 -0.40 8.18
CA ARG A 43 -0.09 -0.14 8.89
C ARG A 43 1.05 0.02 7.90
N ARG A 44 2.03 0.84 8.29
CA ARG A 44 3.18 1.13 7.45
C ARG A 44 4.47 0.65 8.12
N PHE A 45 5.42 0.22 7.29
CA PHE A 45 6.69 -0.33 7.74
C PHE A 45 7.81 0.16 6.82
N THR A 46 9.02 0.25 7.38
CA THR A 46 10.21 0.60 6.62
C THR A 46 11.18 -0.58 6.65
N LEU A 47 11.76 -0.89 5.49
CA LEU A 47 12.73 -1.95 5.35
C LEU A 47 14.01 -1.61 6.13
N THR A 48 14.47 -2.53 6.98
CA THR A 48 15.72 -2.35 7.72
C THR A 48 16.78 -3.37 7.33
N GLY A 49 16.38 -4.47 6.70
CA GLY A 49 17.31 -5.51 6.27
C GLY A 49 16.57 -6.74 5.80
N GLY A 50 17.30 -7.77 5.44
CA GLY A 50 16.75 -8.98 4.86
C GLY A 50 16.27 -10.04 5.85
N GLY A 51 16.35 -9.79 7.15
CA GLY A 51 16.00 -10.77 8.18
C GLY A 51 17.10 -11.80 8.37
N PHE A 52 17.17 -12.80 7.48
CA PHE A 52 18.17 -13.87 7.54
C PHE A 52 19.41 -13.58 6.70
N GLY A 53 19.54 -12.39 6.15
CA GLY A 53 20.66 -12.00 5.31
C GLY A 53 20.41 -10.65 4.69
N PRO A 54 21.25 -10.21 3.73
CA PRO A 54 21.04 -8.93 3.08
C PRO A 54 19.74 -8.90 2.30
N ALA A 55 19.02 -7.77 2.34
CA ALA A 55 17.84 -7.57 1.50
C ALA A 55 18.27 -7.41 0.05
N ASP A 56 17.43 -7.87 -0.88
CA ASP A 56 17.62 -7.61 -2.31
C ASP A 56 17.52 -6.10 -2.53
N PRO A 57 18.52 -5.47 -3.17
CA PRO A 57 18.51 -4.02 -3.37
C PRO A 57 17.36 -3.51 -4.24
N SER A 58 16.67 -4.39 -4.97
CA SER A 58 15.51 -4.01 -5.77
C SER A 58 14.22 -3.88 -4.96
N VAL A 59 14.21 -4.34 -3.71
CA VAL A 59 13.01 -4.24 -2.86
C VAL A 59 12.80 -2.79 -2.45
N PRO A 60 11.61 -2.23 -2.69
CA PRO A 60 11.31 -0.85 -2.27
C PRO A 60 11.45 -0.66 -0.76
N ALA A 61 11.77 0.57 -0.37
CA ALA A 61 12.13 0.89 1.01
C ALA A 61 10.96 0.81 2.01
N HIS A 62 9.73 0.97 1.53
CA HIS A 62 8.58 1.09 2.42
C HIS A 62 7.48 0.10 2.07
N LEU A 63 6.72 -0.29 3.08
CA LEU A 63 5.66 -1.27 2.98
C LEU A 63 4.40 -0.72 3.65
N ALA A 64 3.26 -0.87 2.99
CA ALA A 64 1.97 -0.69 3.62
C ALA A 64 1.22 -2.02 3.59
N ILE A 65 0.57 -2.36 4.68
CA ILE A 65 -0.27 -3.56 4.78
C ILE A 65 -1.69 -3.11 5.15
N TYR A 66 -2.64 -3.43 4.27
CA TYR A 66 -4.06 -3.16 4.48
C TYR A 66 -4.76 -4.47 4.79
N GLU A 67 -5.39 -4.56 5.96
CA GLU A 67 -6.19 -5.73 6.29
C GLU A 67 -7.57 -5.58 5.66
N ILE A 68 -8.05 -6.63 4.99
CA ILE A 68 -9.31 -6.62 4.27
C ILE A 68 -10.18 -7.77 4.77
N GLU A 69 -11.43 -7.48 5.09
CA GLU A 69 -12.43 -8.48 5.45
C GLU A 69 -13.68 -8.19 4.63
N ALA A 70 -14.05 -9.12 3.77
CA ALA A 70 -15.21 -8.96 2.89
C ALA A 70 -15.64 -10.32 2.33
N ASP A 71 -16.93 -10.48 2.04
CA ASP A 71 -17.43 -11.67 1.38
C ASP A 71 -16.84 -11.83 -0.02
N ASP A 72 -16.65 -10.70 -0.72
CA ASP A 72 -16.03 -10.65 -2.04
C ASP A 72 -14.79 -9.78 -1.98
N LEU A 73 -13.61 -10.42 -1.81
CA LEU A 73 -12.34 -9.72 -1.72
C LEU A 73 -12.02 -8.97 -3.01
N ASP A 74 -12.39 -9.53 -4.17
CA ASP A 74 -12.11 -8.90 -5.46
C ASP A 74 -12.86 -7.58 -5.60
N SER A 75 -14.05 -7.47 -5.05
CA SER A 75 -14.82 -6.23 -5.11
C SER A 75 -14.13 -5.11 -4.34
N VAL A 76 -13.47 -5.42 -3.23
CA VAL A 76 -12.71 -4.43 -2.45
C VAL A 76 -11.51 -3.95 -3.25
N VAL A 77 -10.75 -4.86 -3.84
CA VAL A 77 -9.57 -4.52 -4.66
C VAL A 77 -9.99 -3.70 -5.88
N ASN A 78 -11.10 -4.08 -6.52
CA ASN A 78 -11.63 -3.34 -7.67
C ASN A 78 -12.06 -1.92 -7.28
N GLU A 79 -12.64 -1.77 -6.09
CA GLU A 79 -13.02 -0.43 -5.58
C GLU A 79 -11.81 0.44 -5.33
N ILE A 80 -10.72 -0.12 -4.82
CA ILE A 80 -9.45 0.61 -4.65
C ILE A 80 -8.95 1.10 -6.01
N ALA A 81 -8.95 0.22 -7.00
CA ALA A 81 -8.50 0.57 -8.35
C ALA A 81 -9.38 1.65 -8.98
N THR A 82 -10.71 1.53 -8.83
CA THR A 82 -11.67 2.50 -9.36
C THR A 82 -11.46 3.88 -8.75
N ARG A 83 -11.35 3.96 -7.43
CA ARG A 83 -11.15 5.23 -6.74
C ARG A 83 -9.77 5.85 -7.03
N SER A 84 -8.75 5.02 -7.26
CA SER A 84 -7.43 5.51 -7.67
C SER A 84 -7.49 6.12 -9.08
N GLY A 85 -8.32 5.55 -9.96
CA GLY A 85 -8.44 6.03 -11.34
C GLY A 85 -9.38 7.23 -11.49
N ASP A 86 -10.36 7.41 -10.61
CA ASP A 86 -11.35 8.49 -10.72
C ASP A 86 -11.04 9.70 -9.83
N GLY A 87 -9.92 9.66 -9.10
CA GLY A 87 -9.44 10.79 -8.29
C GLY A 87 -9.97 10.84 -6.87
N ARG A 88 -10.84 9.92 -6.46
CA ARG A 88 -11.30 9.87 -5.05
C ARG A 88 -10.19 9.46 -4.09
N ILE A 89 -9.22 8.65 -4.58
CA ILE A 89 -7.97 8.41 -3.87
C ILE A 89 -6.94 9.31 -4.52
N GLU A 90 -6.48 10.31 -3.78
CA GLU A 90 -5.53 11.30 -4.31
C GLU A 90 -4.14 10.69 -4.41
N MET A 91 -3.52 10.83 -5.57
CA MET A 91 -2.16 10.37 -5.81
C MET A 91 -1.18 11.52 -5.64
N SER A 92 0.08 11.19 -5.40
CA SER A 92 1.15 12.17 -5.23
C SER A 92 2.31 11.83 -6.16
N ASP A 93 2.93 12.85 -6.74
CA ASP A 93 4.15 12.67 -7.53
C ASP A 93 5.40 12.44 -6.66
N ALA A 94 5.25 12.49 -5.34
CA ALA A 94 6.28 12.05 -4.41
C ALA A 94 6.40 10.51 -4.39
N LEU A 95 5.43 9.79 -4.94
CA LEU A 95 5.45 8.34 -5.08
C LEU A 95 6.21 7.94 -6.34
N GLU A 96 7.17 7.02 -6.22
CA GLU A 96 7.88 6.50 -7.39
C GLU A 96 6.97 5.59 -8.21
N LEU A 97 6.89 5.87 -9.51
CA LEU A 97 6.06 5.10 -10.45
C LEU A 97 6.88 4.37 -11.52
N ASP A 98 8.21 4.55 -11.52
CA ASP A 98 9.09 3.88 -12.48
C ASP A 98 10.40 3.46 -11.79
N PRO A 99 10.45 2.27 -11.18
CA PRO A 99 9.43 1.20 -11.23
C PRO A 99 8.19 1.52 -10.39
N PRO A 100 7.03 0.98 -10.78
CA PRO A 100 5.79 1.21 -10.04
C PRO A 100 5.78 0.45 -8.70
N PRO A 101 4.91 0.82 -7.76
CA PRO A 101 4.73 0.04 -6.54
C PRO A 101 4.39 -1.41 -6.84
N VAL A 102 4.88 -2.30 -5.99
CA VAL A 102 4.54 -3.73 -6.07
C VAL A 102 3.34 -3.98 -5.18
N THR A 103 2.25 -4.48 -5.76
CA THR A 103 1.01 -4.75 -5.04
C THR A 103 0.71 -6.24 -5.07
N LEU A 104 0.47 -6.82 -3.88
CA LEU A 104 0.25 -8.25 -3.70
C LEU A 104 -0.92 -8.47 -2.76
N LEU A 105 -1.84 -9.34 -3.15
CA LEU A 105 -2.97 -9.71 -2.31
C LEU A 105 -2.73 -11.12 -1.76
N TYR A 106 -2.69 -11.23 -0.44
CA TYR A 106 -2.54 -12.52 0.24
C TYR A 106 -3.83 -12.84 0.98
N VAL A 107 -4.42 -13.99 0.67
CA VAL A 107 -5.63 -14.46 1.35
C VAL A 107 -5.21 -15.29 2.56
N GLU A 108 -5.87 -15.05 3.70
CA GLU A 108 -5.55 -15.73 4.93
C GLU A 108 -5.74 -17.24 4.80
N ARG A 109 -4.81 -17.98 5.38
CA ARG A 109 -4.86 -19.44 5.46
C ARG A 109 -4.94 -19.89 6.91
N ASP A 110 -5.44 -21.09 7.09
CA ASP A 110 -5.44 -21.77 8.39
C ASP A 110 -4.07 -22.37 8.71
#